data_3ed2f14036cfe8c76cca4fc028d6fdd6
#
_entry.id   3ed2f14036cfe8c76cca4fc028d6fdd6
#
_cell.length_a   1.000
_cell.length_b   1.000
_cell.length_c   1.000
_cell.angle_alpha   90.00
_cell.angle_beta   90.00
_cell.angle_gamma   90.00
#
_symmetry.space_group_name_H-M   'P 1'
#
loop_
_entity.id
_entity.type
_entity.pdbx_description
1 polymer ?
#
loop_
_entity_poly.entity_id
_entity_poly.type
_entity_poly.pdbx_seq_one_letter_code
_entity_poly.pdbx_strand_id
1 'polypeptide(L)'
;MLIKRPDDIKGSEITDEKAYFSRRQFLRGATLVTTALGTAWVYRQFTSAGEAAKAGERIAGVVTHAQPPAAGPAEALTSLQDATHYNNFYEFSTDKRQAAPRARHFVTSPWTVEVAGLAHKPRTFDFDDLRRLSPPEERIYRHRCVEGWSMVIPWVGFPLSRVLDQVQHMGNARYVAFETLADPRQMPNIRSSVLEWPYVEGLRMDEARHPLTLLAFGLYGETLPPQNGAPLRLVVPWKYGFKGIKSIIRIHLVDTMPRTTWNRSSPGEYGFYSNVNPQVDHPRWSQRTEQRIGESAQRATLMFNGYADQVAGLYAGMDLKAHF
;
A
#
# COMPACT_ATOMS: atom_id res chain seq x y z
N MET A 1 -11.47 26.30 54.29
CA MET A 1 -10.07 26.38 54.74
C MET A 1 -9.19 26.30 53.48
N LEU A 2 -8.66 27.46 53.05
CA LEU A 2 -7.73 27.49 51.90
C LEU A 2 -6.32 27.17 52.46
N ILE A 3 -5.81 26.01 52.08
CA ILE A 3 -4.43 25.64 52.41
C ILE A 3 -3.53 26.41 51.47
N LYS A 4 -2.90 27.47 51.94
CA LYS A 4 -1.86 28.21 51.23
C LYS A 4 -0.60 27.32 51.23
N ARG A 5 -0.17 26.83 50.07
CA ARG A 5 1.12 26.16 49.91
C ARG A 5 2.24 27.19 50.11
N PRO A 6 3.34 26.87 50.80
CA PRO A 6 4.47 27.77 50.88
C PRO A 6 5.03 28.05 49.49
N ASP A 7 5.47 29.29 49.21
CA ASP A 7 6.16 29.68 48.00
C ASP A 7 7.60 29.16 48.08
N ASP A 8 7.79 27.91 47.66
CA ASP A 8 9.11 27.25 47.69
C ASP A 8 10.07 27.75 46.60
N ILE A 9 9.59 28.56 45.65
CA ILE A 9 10.37 29.06 44.50
C ILE A 9 10.24 30.59 44.47
N LYS A 10 11.40 31.31 44.53
CA LYS A 10 11.41 32.78 44.39
C LYS A 10 10.97 33.18 43.00
N GLY A 11 10.14 34.22 42.84
CA GLY A 11 9.66 34.72 41.56
C GLY A 11 10.76 35.03 40.52
N SER A 12 11.99 35.32 40.97
CA SER A 12 13.18 35.50 40.14
C SER A 12 13.73 34.20 39.52
N GLU A 13 13.29 33.05 40.03
CA GLU A 13 13.70 31.72 39.54
C GLU A 13 12.66 31.11 38.56
N ILE A 14 11.51 31.78 38.41
CA ILE A 14 10.47 31.36 37.45
C ILE A 14 10.78 31.98 36.07
N THR A 15 11.07 31.16 35.12
CA THR A 15 11.26 31.61 33.72
C THR A 15 9.96 32.18 33.16
N ASP A 16 9.97 33.41 32.65
CA ASP A 16 8.83 34.03 32.00
C ASP A 16 8.21 33.10 30.93
N GLU A 17 6.89 32.98 30.95
CA GLU A 17 6.14 32.06 30.11
C GLU A 17 6.44 32.29 28.60
N LYS A 18 6.57 33.55 28.18
CA LYS A 18 6.92 33.92 26.80
C LYS A 18 8.34 33.48 26.44
N ALA A 19 9.29 33.59 27.39
CA ALA A 19 10.66 33.16 27.19
C ALA A 19 10.76 31.62 27.13
N TYR A 20 9.94 30.90 27.90
CA TYR A 20 9.87 29.44 27.85
C TYR A 20 9.30 28.91 26.52
N PHE A 21 8.22 29.50 26.04
CA PHE A 21 7.61 29.12 24.76
C PHE A 21 8.48 29.50 23.57
N SER A 22 9.16 30.66 23.60
CA SER A 22 10.07 31.07 22.52
C SER A 22 11.31 30.17 22.41
N ARG A 23 11.90 29.74 23.53
CA ARG A 23 13.00 28.77 23.57
C ARG A 23 12.58 27.41 23.03
N ARG A 24 11.39 26.94 23.41
CA ARG A 24 10.86 25.66 22.94
C ARG A 24 10.52 25.69 21.44
N GLN A 25 10.01 26.79 20.93
CA GLN A 25 9.77 26.99 19.50
C GLN A 25 11.08 27.11 18.72
N PHE A 26 12.06 27.82 19.26
CA PHE A 26 13.39 27.95 18.67
C PHE A 26 14.12 26.60 18.61
N LEU A 27 14.12 25.84 19.71
CA LEU A 27 14.73 24.50 19.74
C LEU A 27 14.01 23.52 18.82
N ARG A 28 12.67 23.58 18.72
CA ARG A 28 11.90 22.77 17.77
C ARG A 28 12.19 23.19 16.32
N GLY A 29 12.29 24.48 16.03
CA GLY A 29 12.66 24.99 14.72
C GLY A 29 14.10 24.63 14.35
N ALA A 30 15.05 24.80 15.26
CA ALA A 30 16.45 24.43 15.06
C ALA A 30 16.63 22.92 14.88
N THR A 31 15.91 22.08 15.65
CA THR A 31 15.95 20.62 15.49
C THR A 31 15.33 20.20 14.16
N LEU A 32 14.25 20.84 13.71
CA LEU A 32 13.63 20.54 12.42
C LEU A 32 14.52 20.94 11.24
N VAL A 33 15.20 22.09 11.29
CA VAL A 33 16.10 22.54 10.22
C VAL A 33 17.37 21.70 10.19
N THR A 34 17.99 21.40 11.32
CA THR A 34 19.18 20.53 11.38
C THR A 34 18.87 19.08 11.04
N THR A 35 17.69 18.55 11.44
CA THR A 35 17.25 17.22 11.00
C THR A 35 16.94 17.21 9.50
N ALA A 36 16.28 18.22 8.95
CA ALA A 36 15.98 18.26 7.52
C ALA A 36 17.23 18.37 6.65
N LEU A 37 18.19 19.20 7.04
CA LEU A 37 19.48 19.34 6.34
C LEU A 37 20.38 18.11 6.56
N GLY A 38 20.42 17.57 7.77
CA GLY A 38 21.13 16.33 8.09
C GLY A 38 20.51 15.13 7.38
N THR A 39 19.20 15.05 7.33
CA THR A 39 18.48 13.97 6.62
C THR A 39 18.68 14.11 5.10
N ALA A 40 18.66 15.31 4.54
CA ALA A 40 18.92 15.53 3.12
C ALA A 40 20.39 15.23 2.75
N TRP A 41 21.36 15.56 3.63
CA TRP A 41 22.77 15.22 3.42
C TRP A 41 23.02 13.71 3.55
N VAL A 42 22.47 13.07 4.58
CA VAL A 42 22.50 11.60 4.77
C VAL A 42 21.78 10.92 3.60
N TYR A 43 20.62 11.44 3.17
CA TYR A 43 19.89 10.94 2.00
C TYR A 43 20.75 10.99 0.73
N ARG A 44 21.49 12.11 0.49
CA ARG A 44 22.42 12.22 -0.63
C ARG A 44 23.62 11.27 -0.55
N GLN A 45 24.16 11.01 0.63
CA GLN A 45 25.25 10.05 0.83
C GLN A 45 24.81 8.59 0.59
N PHE A 46 23.57 8.25 0.96
CA PHE A 46 23.03 6.90 0.78
C PHE A 46 22.39 6.68 -0.60
N THR A 47 21.98 7.72 -1.30
CA THR A 47 21.48 7.60 -2.68
C THR A 47 22.59 7.56 -3.73
N SER A 48 23.82 7.94 -3.37
CA SER A 48 24.97 7.85 -4.29
C SER A 48 25.66 6.48 -4.32
N ALA A 49 25.24 5.51 -3.50
CA ALA A 49 25.82 4.16 -3.42
C ALA A 49 24.80 3.03 -3.61
N GLY A 50 23.59 3.33 -4.08
CA GLY A 50 22.64 2.29 -4.46
C GLY A 50 23.07 1.68 -5.79
N GLU A 51 23.37 0.37 -5.81
CA GLU A 51 23.36 -0.38 -7.07
C GLU A 51 22.07 -0.02 -7.80
N ALA A 52 22.18 0.36 -9.09
CA ALA A 52 21.00 0.58 -9.93
C ALA A 52 20.07 -0.61 -9.78
N ALA A 53 18.79 -0.35 -9.48
CA ALA A 53 17.81 -1.42 -9.37
C ALA A 53 18.00 -2.30 -10.60
N LYS A 54 18.26 -3.60 -10.40
CA LYS A 54 18.31 -4.54 -11.53
C LYS A 54 16.97 -4.43 -12.20
N ALA A 55 16.96 -3.84 -13.42
CA ALA A 55 15.79 -3.77 -14.26
C ALA A 55 15.25 -5.19 -14.41
N GLY A 56 13.96 -5.37 -14.18
CA GLY A 56 13.29 -6.65 -14.43
C GLY A 56 13.31 -6.95 -15.93
N GLU A 57 12.84 -8.12 -16.30
CA GLU A 57 12.70 -8.50 -17.71
C GLU A 57 11.62 -7.66 -18.37
N ARG A 58 11.87 -7.11 -19.57
CA ARG A 58 10.85 -6.35 -20.32
C ARG A 58 9.68 -7.24 -20.68
N ILE A 59 8.48 -6.73 -20.43
CA ILE A 59 7.24 -7.42 -20.78
C ILE A 59 6.88 -7.05 -22.23
N ALA A 60 6.83 -8.05 -23.09
CA ALA A 60 6.43 -7.84 -24.49
C ALA A 60 4.90 -7.71 -24.63
N GLY A 61 4.44 -6.99 -25.68
CA GLY A 61 3.03 -6.90 -26.03
C GLY A 61 2.17 -6.09 -25.06
N VAL A 62 2.78 -5.23 -24.25
CA VAL A 62 2.05 -4.36 -23.32
C VAL A 62 1.20 -3.37 -24.12
N VAL A 63 -0.11 -3.37 -23.85
CA VAL A 63 -1.04 -2.40 -24.40
C VAL A 63 -1.13 -1.23 -23.44
N THR A 64 -0.71 -0.06 -23.90
CA THR A 64 -0.89 1.17 -23.14
C THR A 64 -2.29 1.70 -23.39
N HIS A 65 -3.16 1.57 -22.42
CA HIS A 65 -4.44 2.26 -22.44
C HIS A 65 -4.22 3.70 -21.96
N ALA A 66 -4.61 4.66 -22.81
CA ALA A 66 -4.84 6.01 -22.36
C ALA A 66 -5.99 5.94 -21.33
N GLN A 67 -5.65 5.73 -20.06
CA GLN A 67 -6.63 5.79 -19.00
C GLN A 67 -7.11 7.23 -18.88
N PRO A 68 -8.41 7.48 -18.66
CA PRO A 68 -8.78 8.74 -18.10
C PRO A 68 -8.01 8.84 -16.77
N PRO A 69 -7.18 9.88 -16.59
CA PRO A 69 -6.56 10.09 -15.30
C PRO A 69 -7.69 10.15 -14.27
N ALA A 70 -7.45 9.60 -13.08
CA ALA A 70 -8.23 10.04 -11.94
C ALA A 70 -8.35 11.56 -12.04
N ALA A 71 -9.55 12.10 -11.88
CA ALA A 71 -9.86 13.50 -12.18
C ALA A 71 -8.72 14.46 -11.77
N GLY A 72 -8.14 15.17 -12.74
CA GLY A 72 -7.02 16.09 -12.53
C GLY A 72 -6.01 16.10 -13.70
N PRO A 73 -5.07 17.05 -13.67
CA PRO A 73 -4.00 17.11 -14.66
C PRO A 73 -3.10 15.87 -14.58
N ALA A 74 -2.41 15.56 -15.69
CA ALA A 74 -1.42 14.49 -15.74
C ALA A 74 -0.37 14.70 -14.63
N GLU A 75 -0.22 13.71 -13.76
CA GLU A 75 0.75 13.73 -12.66
C GLU A 75 2.08 13.11 -13.11
N ALA A 76 3.18 13.67 -12.60
CA ALA A 76 4.50 13.09 -12.83
C ALA A 76 4.58 11.69 -12.20
N LEU A 77 5.19 10.76 -12.94
CA LEU A 77 5.46 9.42 -12.40
C LEU A 77 6.50 9.52 -11.27
N THR A 78 6.31 8.72 -10.24
CA THR A 78 7.34 8.50 -9.23
C THR A 78 8.56 7.85 -9.88
N SER A 79 9.76 8.17 -9.43
CA SER A 79 10.97 7.55 -9.99
C SER A 79 10.95 6.02 -9.79
N LEU A 80 11.50 5.27 -10.73
CA LEU A 80 11.65 3.81 -10.58
C LEU A 80 12.43 3.47 -9.30
N GLN A 81 13.45 4.25 -8.98
CA GLN A 81 14.24 4.10 -7.76
C GLN A 81 13.37 4.20 -6.50
N ASP A 82 12.55 5.25 -6.38
CA ASP A 82 11.68 5.42 -5.21
C ASP A 82 10.59 4.33 -5.16
N ALA A 83 9.96 4.03 -6.29
CA ALA A 83 8.92 3.02 -6.38
C ALA A 83 9.41 1.60 -6.01
N THR A 84 10.70 1.30 -6.23
CA THR A 84 11.28 -0.02 -5.95
C THR A 84 12.08 -0.09 -4.65
N HIS A 85 12.42 1.04 -4.01
CA HIS A 85 13.25 1.07 -2.79
C HIS A 85 12.56 1.70 -1.58
N TYR A 86 11.27 2.04 -1.70
CA TYR A 86 10.46 2.53 -0.58
C TYR A 86 9.18 1.71 -0.50
N ASN A 87 9.26 0.54 0.16
CA ASN A 87 8.20 -0.47 0.12
C ASN A 87 7.81 -0.95 1.52
N ASN A 88 6.53 -1.02 1.79
CA ASN A 88 5.98 -1.78 2.90
C ASN A 88 5.79 -3.23 2.45
N PHE A 89 6.72 -4.12 2.83
CA PHE A 89 6.60 -5.57 2.63
C PHE A 89 7.07 -6.25 3.91
N TYR A 90 6.13 -6.42 4.82
CA TYR A 90 6.37 -6.79 6.22
C TYR A 90 6.96 -8.19 6.37
N GLU A 91 6.72 -9.07 5.43
CA GLU A 91 7.33 -10.41 5.38
C GLU A 91 8.86 -10.34 5.29
N PHE A 92 9.39 -9.26 4.71
CA PHE A 92 10.84 -9.03 4.63
C PHE A 92 11.34 -8.05 5.67
N SER A 93 10.61 -6.94 5.93
CA SER A 93 11.02 -5.92 6.90
C SER A 93 9.89 -4.97 7.22
N THR A 94 9.87 -4.46 8.46
CA THR A 94 9.07 -3.30 8.87
C THR A 94 9.67 -1.96 8.42
N ASP A 95 10.96 -1.95 8.06
CA ASP A 95 11.62 -0.80 7.48
C ASP A 95 11.46 -0.79 5.95
N LYS A 96 10.90 0.28 5.41
CA LYS A 96 10.58 0.44 4.00
C LYS A 96 11.78 0.38 3.06
N ARG A 97 12.95 0.78 3.54
CA ARG A 97 14.20 0.77 2.76
C ARG A 97 14.95 -0.56 2.86
N GLN A 98 14.59 -1.40 3.86
CA GLN A 98 15.18 -2.71 4.06
C GLN A 98 14.44 -3.84 3.34
N ALA A 99 13.21 -3.59 2.84
CA ALA A 99 12.46 -4.60 2.11
C ALA A 99 13.20 -5.05 0.83
N ALA A 100 13.70 -4.12 0.02
CA ALA A 100 14.42 -4.42 -1.23
C ALA A 100 15.70 -5.27 -1.00
N PRO A 101 16.67 -4.86 -0.17
CA PRO A 101 17.87 -5.67 0.05
C PRO A 101 17.58 -7.05 0.68
N ARG A 102 16.54 -7.16 1.52
CA ARG A 102 16.17 -8.44 2.14
C ARG A 102 15.41 -9.37 1.20
N ALA A 103 14.69 -8.84 0.22
CA ALA A 103 13.97 -9.61 -0.78
C ALA A 103 14.83 -10.07 -1.97
N ARG A 104 16.08 -9.65 -2.08
CA ARG A 104 16.95 -9.88 -3.26
C ARG A 104 17.12 -11.35 -3.69
N HIS A 105 16.95 -12.29 -2.77
CA HIS A 105 17.08 -13.74 -3.02
C HIS A 105 15.73 -14.46 -3.05
N PHE A 106 14.63 -13.70 -3.08
CA PHE A 106 13.30 -14.26 -3.11
C PHE A 106 13.04 -14.97 -4.45
N VAL A 107 12.65 -16.23 -4.37
CA VAL A 107 12.41 -17.09 -5.54
C VAL A 107 11.00 -16.88 -6.03
N THR A 108 10.85 -16.42 -7.28
CA THR A 108 9.58 -16.10 -7.92
C THR A 108 9.22 -17.04 -9.08
N SER A 109 10.03 -18.08 -9.33
CA SER A 109 9.81 -19.10 -10.34
C SER A 109 10.43 -20.44 -9.88
N PRO A 110 9.72 -21.59 -10.04
CA PRO A 110 8.33 -21.70 -10.48
C PRO A 110 7.33 -21.11 -9.47
N TRP A 111 6.16 -20.65 -9.95
CA TRP A 111 5.13 -20.09 -9.09
C TRP A 111 3.74 -20.54 -9.51
N THR A 112 2.92 -20.90 -8.53
CA THR A 112 1.53 -21.29 -8.75
C THR A 112 0.57 -20.49 -7.90
N VAL A 113 -0.64 -20.29 -8.40
CA VAL A 113 -1.73 -19.61 -7.71
C VAL A 113 -2.95 -20.52 -7.67
N GLU A 114 -3.35 -20.94 -6.48
CA GLU A 114 -4.60 -21.66 -6.28
C GLU A 114 -5.78 -20.68 -6.32
N VAL A 115 -6.78 -20.95 -7.16
CA VAL A 115 -8.05 -20.21 -7.20
C VAL A 115 -9.18 -21.18 -6.92
N ALA A 116 -9.80 -21.07 -5.72
CA ALA A 116 -10.73 -22.05 -5.20
C ALA A 116 -11.83 -21.42 -4.34
N GLY A 117 -12.53 -22.23 -3.54
CA GLY A 117 -13.66 -21.84 -2.71
C GLY A 117 -14.97 -21.96 -3.47
N LEU A 118 -15.84 -20.95 -3.37
CA LEU A 118 -17.15 -20.92 -4.03
C LEU A 118 -17.01 -20.64 -5.55
N ALA A 119 -16.40 -21.60 -6.24
CA ALA A 119 -16.14 -21.59 -7.67
C ALA A 119 -16.64 -22.91 -8.31
N HIS A 120 -17.24 -22.82 -9.50
CA HIS A 120 -17.66 -24.01 -10.25
C HIS A 120 -16.48 -24.79 -10.85
N LYS A 121 -15.40 -24.09 -11.16
CA LYS A 121 -14.19 -24.64 -11.78
C LYS A 121 -12.93 -24.21 -11.02
N PRO A 122 -12.75 -24.67 -9.77
CA PRO A 122 -11.52 -24.35 -9.02
C PRO A 122 -10.30 -24.88 -9.78
N ARG A 123 -9.21 -24.10 -9.76
CA ARG A 123 -8.00 -24.42 -10.52
C ARG A 123 -6.76 -23.85 -9.86
N THR A 124 -5.66 -24.58 -9.93
CA THR A 124 -4.33 -24.04 -9.69
C THR A 124 -3.74 -23.62 -11.03
N PHE A 125 -3.39 -22.35 -11.14
CA PHE A 125 -2.74 -21.78 -12.32
C PHE A 125 -1.23 -21.81 -12.11
N ASP A 126 -0.50 -22.27 -13.10
CA ASP A 126 0.90 -21.88 -13.25
C ASP A 126 0.95 -20.37 -13.58
N PHE A 127 1.98 -19.67 -13.11
CA PHE A 127 2.07 -18.22 -13.31
C PHE A 127 2.13 -17.83 -14.78
N ASP A 128 2.79 -18.63 -15.62
CA ASP A 128 2.87 -18.36 -17.06
C ASP A 128 1.52 -18.58 -17.75
N ASP A 129 0.74 -19.58 -17.34
CA ASP A 129 -0.62 -19.77 -17.81
C ASP A 129 -1.52 -18.61 -17.38
N LEU A 130 -1.37 -18.15 -16.15
CA LEU A 130 -2.13 -17.02 -15.62
C LEU A 130 -1.84 -15.74 -16.42
N ARG A 131 -0.59 -15.47 -16.75
CA ARG A 131 -0.20 -14.30 -17.58
C ARG A 131 -0.81 -14.33 -19.00
N ARG A 132 -1.12 -15.50 -19.53
CA ARG A 132 -1.71 -15.66 -20.87
C ARG A 132 -3.22 -15.50 -20.92
N LEU A 133 -3.89 -15.34 -19.77
CA LEU A 133 -5.35 -15.17 -19.71
C LEU A 133 -5.85 -13.89 -20.40
N SER A 134 -5.02 -12.87 -20.47
CA SER A 134 -5.34 -11.59 -21.10
C SER A 134 -4.04 -10.89 -21.55
N PRO A 135 -4.07 -10.12 -22.63
CA PRO A 135 -2.96 -9.24 -22.98
C PRO A 135 -2.58 -8.35 -21.79
N PRO A 136 -1.28 -8.12 -21.55
CA PRO A 136 -0.83 -7.23 -20.51
C PRO A 136 -1.19 -5.77 -20.84
N GLU A 137 -1.75 -5.07 -19.87
CA GLU A 137 -2.13 -3.67 -19.96
C GLU A 137 -1.23 -2.84 -19.04
N GLU A 138 -0.70 -1.71 -19.51
CA GLU A 138 -0.08 -0.73 -18.63
C GLU A 138 -1.13 0.25 -18.11
N ARG A 139 -1.14 0.47 -16.80
CA ARG A 139 -2.06 1.36 -16.12
C ARG A 139 -1.33 2.24 -15.13
N ILE A 140 -1.40 3.54 -15.34
CA ILE A 140 -0.82 4.55 -14.46
C ILE A 140 -1.80 4.82 -13.32
N TYR A 141 -1.47 4.35 -12.12
CA TYR A 141 -2.32 4.51 -10.94
C TYR A 141 -1.65 5.33 -9.84
N ARG A 142 -2.45 6.15 -9.15
CA ARG A 142 -2.09 6.67 -7.84
C ARG A 142 -2.05 5.52 -6.85
N HIS A 143 -1.04 5.51 -6.01
CA HIS A 143 -0.89 4.57 -4.90
C HIS A 143 -0.79 5.38 -3.61
N ARG A 144 -1.71 5.18 -2.66
CA ARG A 144 -1.79 5.92 -1.40
C ARG A 144 -1.61 4.98 -0.23
N CYS A 145 -0.57 5.18 0.56
CA CYS A 145 -0.38 4.44 1.80
C CYS A 145 -1.21 5.06 2.93
N VAL A 146 -1.73 4.23 3.82
CA VAL A 146 -2.41 4.69 5.05
C VAL A 146 -1.50 5.57 5.91
N GLU A 147 -0.18 5.41 5.83
CA GLU A 147 0.83 6.21 6.52
C GLU A 147 1.01 7.64 5.98
N GLY A 148 0.20 8.08 5.04
CA GLY A 148 0.20 9.47 4.55
C GLY A 148 1.15 9.77 3.40
N TRP A 149 1.84 8.80 2.83
CA TRP A 149 2.64 8.99 1.62
C TRP A 149 1.98 8.40 0.37
N SER A 150 2.36 8.88 -0.80
CA SER A 150 1.78 8.44 -2.07
C SER A 150 2.80 8.41 -3.21
N MET A 151 2.43 7.67 -4.26
CA MET A 151 3.20 7.51 -5.50
C MET A 151 2.26 7.52 -6.71
N VAL A 152 2.81 7.71 -7.92
CA VAL A 152 2.15 7.45 -9.20
C VAL A 152 2.99 6.42 -9.94
N ILE A 153 2.41 5.24 -10.18
CA ILE A 153 3.15 4.09 -10.66
C ILE A 153 2.48 3.53 -11.92
N PRO A 154 3.22 3.32 -13.02
CA PRO A 154 2.74 2.58 -14.18
C PRO A 154 2.85 1.07 -13.92
N TRP A 155 1.74 0.47 -13.56
CA TRP A 155 1.62 -0.97 -13.34
C TRP A 155 1.35 -1.71 -14.64
N VAL A 156 1.90 -2.92 -14.79
CA VAL A 156 1.60 -3.83 -15.88
C VAL A 156 0.89 -5.07 -15.33
N GLY A 157 -0.26 -5.38 -15.91
CA GLY A 157 -1.10 -6.49 -15.47
C GLY A 157 -2.36 -6.63 -16.29
N PHE A 158 -3.39 -7.24 -15.72
CA PHE A 158 -4.74 -7.31 -16.31
C PHE A 158 -5.80 -7.32 -15.21
N PRO A 159 -7.09 -7.00 -15.52
CA PRO A 159 -8.16 -6.99 -14.51
C PRO A 159 -8.33 -8.35 -13.83
N LEU A 160 -8.44 -8.36 -12.50
CA LEU A 160 -8.67 -9.57 -11.69
C LEU A 160 -9.89 -10.36 -12.18
N SER A 161 -10.91 -9.69 -12.72
CA SER A 161 -12.11 -10.32 -13.28
C SER A 161 -11.79 -11.42 -14.30
N ARG A 162 -10.68 -11.31 -15.04
CA ARG A 162 -10.27 -12.33 -16.03
C ARG A 162 -10.00 -13.69 -15.37
N VAL A 163 -9.42 -13.69 -14.18
CA VAL A 163 -9.19 -14.92 -13.40
C VAL A 163 -10.50 -15.43 -12.83
N LEU A 164 -11.33 -14.55 -12.27
CA LEU A 164 -12.62 -14.91 -11.69
C LEU A 164 -13.58 -15.53 -12.74
N ASP A 165 -13.51 -15.05 -13.99
CA ASP A 165 -14.29 -15.60 -15.10
C ASP A 165 -13.85 -17.03 -15.48
N GLN A 166 -12.55 -17.36 -15.35
CA GLN A 166 -12.06 -18.72 -15.61
C GLN A 166 -12.61 -19.75 -14.63
N VAL A 167 -12.69 -19.37 -13.35
CA VAL A 167 -13.12 -20.29 -12.30
C VAL A 167 -14.64 -20.29 -12.11
N GLN A 168 -15.36 -19.34 -12.70
CA GLN A 168 -16.81 -19.22 -12.66
C GLN A 168 -17.35 -19.23 -11.22
N HIS A 169 -17.28 -18.07 -10.55
CA HIS A 169 -17.76 -17.95 -9.17
C HIS A 169 -19.22 -18.35 -9.01
N MET A 170 -19.55 -18.99 -7.90
CA MET A 170 -20.92 -19.34 -7.54
C MET A 170 -21.71 -18.10 -7.13
N GLY A 171 -23.04 -18.14 -7.26
CA GLY A 171 -23.91 -16.99 -6.99
C GLY A 171 -23.91 -16.51 -5.53
N ASN A 172 -23.50 -17.37 -4.59
CA ASN A 172 -23.35 -17.04 -3.18
C ASN A 172 -21.93 -16.55 -2.80
N ALA A 173 -20.99 -16.52 -3.73
CA ALA A 173 -19.67 -15.93 -3.49
C ALA A 173 -19.78 -14.40 -3.39
N ARG A 174 -19.57 -13.86 -2.19
CA ARG A 174 -19.71 -12.43 -1.89
C ARG A 174 -18.38 -11.70 -1.76
N TYR A 175 -17.33 -12.44 -1.44
CA TYR A 175 -15.99 -11.90 -1.19
C TYR A 175 -14.93 -12.75 -1.87
N VAL A 176 -13.78 -12.12 -2.08
CA VAL A 176 -12.55 -12.76 -2.54
C VAL A 176 -11.49 -12.54 -1.48
N ALA A 177 -10.96 -13.61 -0.93
CA ALA A 177 -9.85 -13.61 0.01
C ALA A 177 -8.56 -13.96 -0.71
N PHE A 178 -7.46 -13.32 -0.34
CA PHE A 178 -6.13 -13.51 -0.91
C PHE A 178 -5.14 -13.89 0.18
N GLU A 179 -4.14 -14.69 -0.15
CA GLU A 179 -3.08 -15.08 0.76
C GLU A 179 -1.71 -14.95 0.11
N THR A 180 -0.76 -14.34 0.86
CA THR A 180 0.66 -14.21 0.49
C THR A 180 1.40 -15.50 0.83
N LEU A 181 2.46 -15.82 0.08
CA LEU A 181 3.42 -16.84 0.49
C LEU A 181 4.00 -16.51 1.88
N ALA A 182 4.06 -17.51 2.74
CA ALA A 182 4.72 -17.42 4.05
C ALA A 182 5.80 -18.49 4.18
N ASP A 183 6.98 -18.22 3.62
CA ASP A 183 8.13 -19.12 3.70
C ASP A 183 9.26 -18.52 4.55
N PRO A 184 9.47 -19.00 5.79
CA PRO A 184 10.49 -18.46 6.69
C PRO A 184 11.93 -18.65 6.22
N ARG A 185 12.17 -19.43 5.16
CA ARG A 185 13.50 -19.61 4.56
C ARG A 185 13.88 -18.43 3.67
N GLN A 186 12.87 -17.75 3.08
CA GLN A 186 13.04 -16.67 2.14
C GLN A 186 12.55 -15.32 2.69
N MET A 187 11.56 -15.34 3.58
CA MET A 187 10.90 -14.18 4.17
C MET A 187 11.25 -14.06 5.67
N PRO A 188 12.38 -13.44 6.01
CA PRO A 188 12.96 -13.54 7.35
C PRO A 188 12.09 -12.93 8.46
N ASN A 189 11.25 -11.96 8.14
CA ASN A 189 10.47 -11.24 9.15
C ASN A 189 9.18 -11.96 9.57
N ILE A 190 8.74 -13.01 8.85
CA ILE A 190 7.56 -13.79 9.26
C ILE A 190 7.82 -14.64 10.53
N ARG A 191 9.07 -14.69 11.00
CA ARG A 191 9.42 -15.26 12.31
C ARG A 191 9.10 -14.32 13.47
N SER A 192 8.82 -13.03 13.17
CA SER A 192 8.45 -12.04 14.17
C SER A 192 6.94 -12.09 14.46
N SER A 193 6.56 -11.60 15.63
CA SER A 193 5.16 -11.48 16.06
C SER A 193 4.52 -10.15 15.65
N VAL A 194 5.11 -9.43 14.68
CA VAL A 194 4.62 -8.10 14.26
C VAL A 194 3.24 -8.17 13.62
N LEU A 195 2.94 -9.26 12.93
CA LEU A 195 1.63 -9.57 12.36
C LEU A 195 1.37 -11.09 12.50
N GLU A 196 0.12 -11.48 12.31
CA GLU A 196 -0.22 -12.88 12.10
C GLU A 196 0.05 -13.28 10.64
N TRP A 197 0.77 -14.38 10.45
CA TRP A 197 1.14 -14.92 9.15
C TRP A 197 0.34 -16.18 8.80
N PRO A 198 0.05 -16.47 7.52
CA PRO A 198 0.35 -15.67 6.32
C PRO A 198 -0.42 -14.34 6.29
N TYR A 199 0.08 -13.37 5.51
CA TYR A 199 -0.65 -12.13 5.25
C TYR A 199 -1.88 -12.43 4.40
N VAL A 200 -3.04 -11.97 4.87
CA VAL A 200 -4.35 -12.17 4.23
C VAL A 200 -5.01 -10.83 3.95
N GLU A 201 -5.57 -10.70 2.78
CA GLU A 201 -6.42 -9.57 2.38
C GLU A 201 -7.74 -10.02 1.77
N GLY A 202 -8.68 -9.08 1.63
CA GLY A 202 -9.98 -9.38 1.07
C GLY A 202 -10.62 -8.19 0.34
N LEU A 203 -11.45 -8.52 -0.63
CA LEU A 203 -12.32 -7.58 -1.36
C LEU A 203 -13.75 -8.11 -1.39
N ARG A 204 -14.74 -7.22 -1.48
CA ARG A 204 -16.07 -7.64 -1.94
C ARG A 204 -16.00 -8.11 -3.39
N MET A 205 -16.93 -8.93 -3.81
CA MET A 205 -16.96 -9.48 -5.18
C MET A 205 -17.08 -8.37 -6.24
N ASP A 206 -17.88 -7.35 -6.00
CA ASP A 206 -18.03 -6.20 -6.90
C ASP A 206 -16.74 -5.36 -7.00
N GLU A 207 -16.02 -5.17 -5.89
CA GLU A 207 -14.69 -4.54 -5.89
C GLU A 207 -13.66 -5.39 -6.65
N ALA A 208 -13.67 -6.71 -6.43
CA ALA A 208 -12.77 -7.65 -7.10
C ALA A 208 -13.01 -7.72 -8.61
N ARG A 209 -14.26 -7.56 -9.04
CA ARG A 209 -14.65 -7.56 -10.46
C ARG A 209 -14.57 -6.18 -11.11
N HIS A 210 -14.33 -5.13 -10.34
CA HIS A 210 -14.25 -3.78 -10.89
C HIS A 210 -13.10 -3.66 -11.88
N PRO A 211 -13.29 -2.97 -13.03
CA PRO A 211 -12.24 -2.86 -14.07
C PRO A 211 -10.92 -2.27 -13.59
N LEU A 212 -10.93 -1.42 -12.55
CA LEU A 212 -9.71 -0.84 -11.97
C LEU A 212 -8.95 -1.80 -11.05
N THR A 213 -9.54 -2.91 -10.61
CA THR A 213 -8.85 -3.91 -9.79
C THR A 213 -7.94 -4.74 -10.66
N LEU A 214 -6.63 -4.55 -10.49
CA LEU A 214 -5.60 -5.12 -11.34
C LEU A 214 -4.83 -6.23 -10.62
N LEU A 215 -4.63 -7.36 -11.28
CA LEU A 215 -3.56 -8.30 -10.96
C LEU A 215 -2.31 -7.85 -11.72
N ALA A 216 -1.34 -7.30 -11.00
CA ALA A 216 -0.12 -6.76 -11.55
C ALA A 216 1.03 -7.76 -11.43
N PHE A 217 1.80 -7.91 -12.50
CA PHE A 217 3.02 -8.70 -12.58
C PHE A 217 4.20 -7.90 -13.16
N GLY A 218 4.00 -6.61 -13.36
CA GLY A 218 5.03 -5.68 -13.81
C GLY A 218 4.79 -4.24 -13.36
N LEU A 219 5.82 -3.44 -13.51
CA LEU A 219 5.81 -1.98 -13.35
C LEU A 219 6.85 -1.36 -14.28
N TYR A 220 6.61 -0.15 -14.78
CA TYR A 220 7.47 0.56 -15.74
C TYR A 220 7.84 -0.29 -16.99
N GLY A 221 6.92 -1.14 -17.45
CA GLY A 221 7.12 -2.01 -18.62
C GLY A 221 7.97 -3.27 -18.34
N GLU A 222 8.37 -3.50 -17.09
CA GLU A 222 9.24 -4.62 -16.69
C GLU A 222 8.56 -5.51 -15.65
N THR A 223 9.02 -6.75 -15.48
CA THR A 223 8.52 -7.68 -14.48
C THR A 223 8.73 -7.13 -13.07
N LEU A 224 7.81 -7.45 -12.14
CA LEU A 224 7.90 -6.99 -10.77
C LEU A 224 9.20 -7.45 -10.10
N PRO A 225 9.94 -6.54 -9.45
CA PRO A 225 10.99 -6.96 -8.55
C PRO A 225 10.39 -7.54 -7.25
N PRO A 226 11.14 -8.40 -6.53
CA PRO A 226 10.68 -9.09 -5.33
C PRO A 226 10.00 -8.17 -4.30
N GLN A 227 10.61 -7.06 -3.95
CA GLN A 227 10.11 -6.11 -2.95
C GLN A 227 8.80 -5.41 -3.34
N ASN A 228 8.46 -5.40 -4.61
CA ASN A 228 7.19 -4.86 -5.11
C ASN A 228 6.07 -5.91 -5.19
N GLY A 229 6.35 -7.15 -4.77
CA GLY A 229 5.37 -8.22 -4.66
C GLY A 229 5.39 -9.22 -5.81
N ALA A 230 6.55 -9.45 -6.43
CA ALA A 230 6.74 -10.47 -7.45
C ALA A 230 6.28 -11.87 -6.97
N PRO A 231 5.87 -12.76 -7.88
CA PRO A 231 5.68 -12.49 -9.30
C PRO A 231 4.31 -11.86 -9.60
N LEU A 232 3.38 -11.86 -8.62
CA LEU A 232 1.99 -11.42 -8.78
C LEU A 232 1.51 -10.71 -7.53
N ARG A 233 0.88 -9.54 -7.74
CA ARG A 233 0.25 -8.76 -6.67
C ARG A 233 -1.09 -8.18 -7.08
N LEU A 234 -1.87 -7.76 -6.09
CA LEU A 234 -3.08 -6.97 -6.28
C LEU A 234 -2.76 -5.47 -6.28
N VAL A 235 -3.45 -4.70 -7.13
CA VAL A 235 -3.48 -3.25 -7.09
C VAL A 235 -4.92 -2.77 -7.17
N VAL A 236 -5.34 -1.99 -6.16
CA VAL A 236 -6.70 -1.42 -6.05
C VAL A 236 -6.52 0.07 -5.81
N PRO A 237 -6.54 0.91 -6.85
CA PRO A 237 -6.02 2.28 -6.77
C PRO A 237 -6.81 3.22 -5.85
N TRP A 238 -8.08 2.94 -5.57
CA TRP A 238 -8.92 3.76 -4.69
C TRP A 238 -8.86 3.38 -3.21
N LYS A 239 -8.15 2.29 -2.88
CA LYS A 239 -7.96 1.80 -1.51
C LYS A 239 -6.55 2.10 -1.01
N TYR A 240 -6.38 2.11 0.31
CA TYR A 240 -5.06 2.20 0.89
C TYR A 240 -4.15 1.06 0.45
N GLY A 241 -2.87 1.36 0.27
CA GLY A 241 -1.88 0.47 -0.35
C GLY A 241 -1.72 -0.91 0.30
N PHE A 242 -2.06 -1.06 1.58
CA PHE A 242 -1.98 -2.36 2.25
C PHE A 242 -3.02 -3.38 1.74
N LYS A 243 -4.11 -2.90 1.11
CA LYS A 243 -5.07 -3.76 0.40
C LYS A 243 -4.46 -4.43 -0.83
N GLY A 244 -3.34 -3.90 -1.32
CA GLY A 244 -2.58 -4.45 -2.45
C GLY A 244 -1.66 -5.58 -2.04
N ILE A 245 -2.23 -6.72 -1.67
CA ILE A 245 -1.50 -7.93 -1.25
C ILE A 245 -0.48 -8.37 -2.30
N LYS A 246 0.68 -8.86 -1.84
CA LYS A 246 1.87 -9.16 -2.64
C LYS A 246 2.15 -10.66 -2.67
N SER A 247 2.90 -11.13 -3.69
CA SER A 247 3.36 -12.51 -3.81
C SER A 247 2.25 -13.52 -3.53
N ILE A 248 1.13 -13.36 -4.27
CA ILE A 248 -0.11 -14.11 -4.07
C ILE A 248 0.10 -15.57 -4.46
N ILE A 249 -0.28 -16.49 -3.54
CA ILE A 249 -0.33 -17.94 -3.80
C ILE A 249 -1.75 -18.50 -3.80
N ARG A 250 -2.71 -17.76 -3.23
CA ARG A 250 -4.09 -18.24 -3.10
C ARG A 250 -5.09 -17.12 -3.28
N ILE A 251 -6.17 -17.41 -4.01
CA ILE A 251 -7.35 -16.57 -4.22
C ILE A 251 -8.57 -17.45 -3.92
N HIS A 252 -9.27 -17.17 -2.82
CA HIS A 252 -10.42 -17.95 -2.38
C HIS A 252 -11.69 -17.13 -2.44
N LEU A 253 -12.73 -17.69 -3.09
CA LEU A 253 -14.05 -17.11 -3.18
C LEU A 253 -14.88 -17.59 -1.99
N VAL A 254 -15.42 -16.67 -1.20
CA VAL A 254 -16.13 -16.96 0.05
C VAL A 254 -17.45 -16.19 0.15
N ASP A 255 -18.37 -16.67 0.98
CA ASP A 255 -19.66 -16.03 1.25
C ASP A 255 -19.63 -15.05 2.42
N THR A 256 -18.65 -15.19 3.30
CA THR A 256 -18.46 -14.37 4.49
C THR A 256 -17.27 -13.44 4.35
N MET A 257 -17.37 -12.26 4.98
CA MET A 257 -16.29 -11.27 4.96
C MET A 257 -15.02 -11.85 5.60
N PRO A 258 -13.91 -11.97 4.84
CA PRO A 258 -12.67 -12.50 5.39
C PRO A 258 -12.05 -11.55 6.40
N ARG A 259 -11.51 -12.12 7.48
CA ARG A 259 -10.74 -11.34 8.47
C ARG A 259 -9.33 -11.10 7.93
N THR A 260 -9.05 -9.85 7.53
CA THR A 260 -7.75 -9.47 6.96
C THR A 260 -6.69 -9.31 8.05
N THR A 261 -5.43 -9.40 7.69
CA THR A 261 -4.31 -9.37 8.66
C THR A 261 -4.29 -8.08 9.49
N TRP A 262 -4.38 -6.91 8.85
CA TRP A 262 -4.39 -5.64 9.58
C TRP A 262 -5.65 -5.44 10.41
N ASN A 263 -6.82 -5.86 9.91
CA ASN A 263 -8.06 -5.81 10.68
C ASN A 263 -8.01 -6.70 11.92
N ARG A 264 -7.35 -7.88 11.85
CA ARG A 264 -7.12 -8.73 13.03
C ARG A 264 -6.14 -8.11 14.01
N SER A 265 -5.07 -7.50 13.50
CA SER A 265 -4.02 -6.91 14.32
C SER A 265 -4.48 -5.66 15.08
N SER A 266 -5.23 -4.77 14.40
CA SER A 266 -5.68 -3.49 14.98
C SER A 266 -7.03 -3.08 14.37
N PRO A 267 -8.15 -3.68 14.80
CA PRO A 267 -9.46 -3.47 14.18
C PRO A 267 -10.00 -2.05 14.30
N GLY A 268 -9.54 -1.30 15.30
CA GLY A 268 -9.88 0.13 15.46
C GLY A 268 -9.07 1.08 14.58
N GLU A 269 -8.04 0.59 13.89
CA GLU A 269 -7.17 1.38 13.03
C GLU A 269 -7.33 1.01 11.55
N TYR A 270 -7.64 -0.26 11.24
CA TYR A 270 -7.69 -0.82 9.89
C TYR A 270 -9.00 -1.54 9.66
N GLY A 271 -9.89 -0.92 8.90
CA GLY A 271 -11.16 -1.52 8.48
C GLY A 271 -11.00 -2.49 7.32
N PHE A 272 -12.08 -3.19 7.00
CA PHE A 272 -12.09 -4.12 5.87
C PHE A 272 -12.02 -3.40 4.52
N TYR A 273 -12.80 -2.33 4.36
CA TYR A 273 -12.90 -1.62 3.08
C TYR A 273 -11.65 -0.82 2.78
N SER A 274 -11.15 -0.08 3.76
CA SER A 274 -9.92 0.71 3.66
C SER A 274 -9.81 1.54 2.39
N ASN A 275 -10.93 2.17 2.03
CA ASN A 275 -10.97 3.14 0.96
C ASN A 275 -10.23 4.41 1.38
N VAL A 276 -9.47 5.03 0.48
CA VAL A 276 -8.82 6.30 0.77
C VAL A 276 -9.89 7.35 1.05
N ASN A 277 -9.92 7.84 2.30
CA ASN A 277 -10.94 8.77 2.78
C ASN A 277 -10.29 9.88 3.63
N PRO A 278 -10.20 11.13 3.12
CA PRO A 278 -9.62 12.25 3.87
C PRO A 278 -10.48 12.72 5.05
N GLN A 279 -11.71 12.22 5.19
CA GLN A 279 -12.63 12.57 6.27
C GLN A 279 -12.59 11.59 7.45
N VAL A 280 -11.84 10.50 7.33
CA VAL A 280 -11.64 9.49 8.37
C VAL A 280 -10.17 9.41 8.68
N ASP A 281 -9.77 10.07 9.78
CA ASP A 281 -8.38 10.06 10.22
C ASP A 281 -7.99 8.70 10.81
N HIS A 282 -6.75 8.31 10.64
CA HIS A 282 -6.17 7.21 11.40
C HIS A 282 -6.04 7.65 12.88
N PRO A 283 -6.24 6.78 13.89
CA PRO A 283 -6.16 7.20 15.30
C PRO A 283 -4.86 7.91 15.70
N ARG A 284 -3.78 7.71 14.95
CA ARG A 284 -2.45 8.27 15.24
C ARG A 284 -2.02 9.43 14.34
N TRP A 285 -2.69 9.66 13.20
CA TRP A 285 -2.37 10.75 12.26
C TRP A 285 -3.55 11.11 11.37
N SER A 286 -3.49 12.31 10.77
CA SER A 286 -4.52 12.76 9.85
C SER A 286 -4.37 12.14 8.46
N GLN A 287 -5.51 11.91 7.80
CA GLN A 287 -5.59 11.46 6.40
C GLN A 287 -5.91 12.59 5.42
N ARG A 288 -6.05 13.82 5.89
CA ARG A 288 -6.45 14.98 5.07
C ARG A 288 -5.43 15.38 4.03
N THR A 289 -4.16 15.13 4.31
CA THR A 289 -3.04 15.46 3.42
C THR A 289 -2.15 14.24 3.19
N GLU A 290 -1.40 14.30 2.10
CA GLU A 290 -0.43 13.27 1.74
C GLU A 290 0.88 13.88 1.25
N GLN A 291 1.97 13.14 1.45
CA GLN A 291 3.29 13.46 0.92
C GLN A 291 3.54 12.60 -0.33
N ARG A 292 3.58 13.22 -1.51
CA ARG A 292 4.02 12.53 -2.71
C ARG A 292 5.54 12.26 -2.63
N ILE A 293 5.93 11.00 -2.78
CA ILE A 293 7.35 10.63 -2.77
C ILE A 293 8.04 11.30 -3.96
N GLY A 294 9.17 11.96 -3.67
CA GLY A 294 9.92 12.78 -4.63
C GLY A 294 9.52 14.24 -4.67
N GLU A 295 8.44 14.65 -4.00
CA GLU A 295 8.02 16.05 -3.89
C GLU A 295 8.29 16.61 -2.48
N SER A 296 8.49 17.92 -2.36
CA SER A 296 8.74 18.57 -1.07
C SER A 296 7.46 19.06 -0.38
N ALA A 297 6.40 19.35 -1.16
CA ALA A 297 5.15 19.88 -0.65
C ALA A 297 4.13 18.77 -0.36
N GLN A 298 3.36 18.94 0.71
CA GLN A 298 2.17 18.13 0.94
C GLN A 298 1.03 18.58 0.02
N ARG A 299 0.15 17.64 -0.31
CA ARG A 299 -1.07 17.88 -1.08
C ARG A 299 -2.31 17.39 -0.33
N ALA A 300 -3.48 17.88 -0.70
CA ALA A 300 -4.74 17.36 -0.17
C ALA A 300 -4.95 15.90 -0.65
N THR A 301 -5.36 15.03 0.26
CA THR A 301 -5.79 13.67 -0.09
C THR A 301 -7.15 13.73 -0.78
N LEU A 302 -7.28 13.03 -1.89
CA LEU A 302 -8.53 12.94 -2.64
C LEU A 302 -9.37 11.74 -2.16
N MET A 303 -10.69 11.93 -2.07
CA MET A 303 -11.62 10.83 -1.77
C MET A 303 -11.45 9.71 -2.80
N PHE A 304 -11.42 8.45 -2.33
CA PHE A 304 -11.11 7.28 -3.18
C PHE A 304 -9.80 7.46 -3.99
N ASN A 305 -8.83 8.19 -3.44
CA ASN A 305 -7.56 8.49 -4.12
C ASN A 305 -7.75 9.19 -5.48
N GLY A 306 -8.88 9.90 -5.67
CA GLY A 306 -9.24 10.58 -6.91
C GLY A 306 -9.96 9.71 -7.95
N TYR A 307 -10.46 8.52 -7.57
CA TYR A 307 -11.23 7.61 -8.43
C TYR A 307 -12.74 7.62 -8.10
N ALA A 308 -13.23 8.68 -7.43
CA ALA A 308 -14.62 8.75 -6.99
C ALA A 308 -15.63 8.55 -8.13
N ASP A 309 -15.41 9.16 -9.30
CA ASP A 309 -16.30 9.05 -10.45
C ASP A 309 -16.49 7.60 -10.93
N GLN A 310 -15.46 6.74 -10.75
CA GLN A 310 -15.50 5.36 -11.18
C GLN A 310 -16.02 4.40 -10.11
N VAL A 311 -15.84 4.71 -8.81
CA VAL A 311 -16.03 3.73 -7.74
C VAL A 311 -17.03 4.13 -6.67
N ALA A 312 -17.43 5.41 -6.55
CA ALA A 312 -18.34 5.84 -5.49
C ALA A 312 -19.68 5.09 -5.52
N GLY A 313 -20.15 4.71 -6.70
CA GLY A 313 -21.38 3.93 -6.88
C GLY A 313 -21.35 2.55 -6.18
N LEU A 314 -20.17 1.93 -6.00
CA LEU A 314 -20.03 0.67 -5.26
C LEU A 314 -20.41 0.81 -3.78
N TYR A 315 -20.36 2.01 -3.25
CA TYR A 315 -20.55 2.33 -1.83
C TYR A 315 -21.81 3.17 -1.58
N ALA A 316 -22.71 3.27 -2.57
CA ALA A 316 -23.96 4.03 -2.43
C ALA A 316 -24.77 3.52 -1.24
N GLY A 317 -25.19 4.42 -0.34
CA GLY A 317 -25.92 4.09 0.87
C GLY A 317 -25.09 3.54 2.04
N MET A 318 -23.76 3.41 1.88
CA MET A 318 -22.86 2.96 2.95
C MET A 318 -22.31 4.16 3.74
N ASP A 319 -22.36 4.07 5.07
CA ASP A 319 -21.63 5.02 5.92
C ASP A 319 -20.13 4.71 5.89
N LEU A 320 -19.36 5.50 5.13
CA LEU A 320 -17.91 5.32 4.95
C LEU A 320 -17.08 5.71 6.18
N LYS A 321 -17.69 6.25 7.23
CA LYS A 321 -17.02 6.49 8.51
C LYS A 321 -17.11 5.26 9.41
N ALA A 322 -18.25 4.59 9.39
CA ALA A 322 -18.47 3.34 10.12
C ALA A 322 -17.81 2.14 9.41
N HIS A 323 -17.74 2.19 8.09
CA HIS A 323 -17.18 1.16 7.22
C HIS A 323 -15.88 1.63 6.55
N PHE A 324 -14.89 1.95 7.36
CA PHE A 324 -13.56 2.38 6.93
C PHE A 324 -12.61 1.23 6.57
#